data_7bd1687b53ee97575008a497e084dff5
#
_entry.id   7bd1687b53ee97575008a497e084dff5
#
_cell.length_a   1.000
_cell.length_b   1.000
_cell.length_c   1.000
_cell.angle_alpha   90.00
_cell.angle_beta   90.00
_cell.angle_gamma   90.00
#
_symmetry.space_group_name_H-M   'P 1'
#
loop_
_entity.id
_entity.type
_entity.pdbx_description
1 polymer ?
#
loop_
_entity_poly.entity_id
_entity_poly.type
_entity_poly.pdbx_seq_one_letter_code
_entity_poly.pdbx_strand_id
1 'polypeptide(L)'
;MTSSQPNRVSSSHSQSQQVLARHGKSFYWASKFLGAELAERAAQLYLFCRYVDDLADGDLPDRQESLKDIRHRLGGNVIAAGPEIEAFMELASAYNIPLSAATELLDGMLSDQTPTAVADEAELLSYCHAVAGTVGLMMCRVLNCDEPRADSFAIDLGIAMQLTNISRDVLEDAKMNRRYLPASWTNATPEQIAAADVDCQQQVAQAISRLLDLSEQYYASAQLGIRLLPFRSRLSIAIALRVYRQIGWVLKRRKMVWWRERVMVTSSEKVWLSLRSMGDLWPITVPPHQAQLHQHLQGLAGVQPR
;
A
#
# COMPACT_ATOMS: atom_id res chain seq x y z
N MET A 1 -25.53 -34.85 -22.82
CA MET A 1 -24.13 -34.99 -22.34
C MET A 1 -23.62 -33.61 -22.03
N THR A 2 -23.83 -33.20 -20.80
CA THR A 2 -23.42 -31.90 -20.25
C THR A 2 -22.09 -32.13 -19.55
N SER A 3 -20.99 -31.66 -20.14
CA SER A 3 -19.68 -31.66 -19.49
C SER A 3 -19.56 -30.45 -18.56
N SER A 4 -19.61 -30.74 -17.29
CA SER A 4 -19.31 -29.86 -16.16
C SER A 4 -17.89 -29.28 -16.29
N GLN A 5 -17.80 -27.97 -16.28
CA GLN A 5 -16.53 -27.25 -15.96
C GLN A 5 -16.50 -26.93 -14.46
N PRO A 6 -15.80 -27.70 -13.65
CA PRO A 6 -15.47 -27.28 -12.30
C PRO A 6 -13.97 -27.45 -12.04
N ASN A 7 -13.08 -26.58 -12.53
CA ASN A 7 -11.70 -26.64 -12.07
C ASN A 7 -10.86 -25.36 -12.28
N ARG A 8 -11.36 -24.32 -12.96
CA ARG A 8 -10.59 -23.08 -13.10
C ARG A 8 -10.65 -22.17 -11.85
N VAL A 9 -11.78 -22.12 -11.18
CA VAL A 9 -11.99 -21.23 -10.02
C VAL A 9 -11.19 -21.70 -8.80
N SER A 10 -11.11 -23.01 -8.54
CA SER A 10 -10.39 -23.52 -7.36
C SER A 10 -8.86 -23.40 -7.47
N SER A 11 -8.29 -23.38 -8.68
CA SER A 11 -6.84 -23.22 -8.90
C SER A 11 -6.38 -21.76 -8.75
N SER A 12 -7.20 -20.79 -9.16
CA SER A 12 -6.89 -19.37 -9.01
C SER A 12 -6.97 -18.91 -7.55
N HIS A 13 -7.93 -19.42 -6.77
CA HIS A 13 -8.06 -19.14 -5.34
C HIS A 13 -6.82 -19.55 -4.51
N SER A 14 -6.20 -20.69 -4.86
CA SER A 14 -4.98 -21.13 -4.19
C SER A 14 -3.75 -20.30 -4.58
N GLN A 15 -3.73 -19.75 -5.79
CA GLN A 15 -2.61 -18.97 -6.31
C GLN A 15 -2.52 -17.58 -5.69
N SER A 16 -3.64 -16.83 -5.58
CA SER A 16 -3.66 -15.49 -4.98
C SER A 16 -3.22 -15.52 -3.51
N GLN A 17 -3.67 -16.52 -2.75
CA GLN A 17 -3.25 -16.70 -1.36
C GLN A 17 -1.77 -17.11 -1.22
N GLN A 18 -1.24 -17.91 -2.13
CA GLN A 18 0.17 -18.27 -2.13
C GLN A 18 1.07 -17.07 -2.42
N VAL A 19 0.70 -16.23 -3.40
CA VAL A 19 1.43 -14.99 -3.72
C VAL A 19 1.41 -14.03 -2.52
N LEU A 20 0.26 -13.83 -1.88
CA LEU A 20 0.13 -13.03 -0.68
C LEU A 20 0.99 -13.57 0.47
N ALA A 21 1.01 -14.89 0.69
CA ALA A 21 1.82 -15.51 1.75
C ALA A 21 3.32 -15.35 1.52
N ARG A 22 3.77 -15.40 0.26
CA ARG A 22 5.17 -15.29 -0.12
C ARG A 22 5.70 -13.87 -0.06
N HIS A 23 4.95 -12.90 -0.59
CA HIS A 23 5.40 -11.53 -0.79
C HIS A 23 4.82 -10.53 0.22
N GLY A 24 3.60 -10.76 0.73
CA GLY A 24 2.87 -9.87 1.64
C GLY A 24 2.75 -10.42 3.07
N LYS A 25 3.86 -10.84 3.72
CA LYS A 25 3.84 -11.54 5.04
C LYS A 25 3.01 -10.86 6.13
N SER A 26 2.96 -9.55 6.17
CA SER A 26 2.17 -8.78 7.15
C SER A 26 0.68 -8.80 6.78
N PHE A 27 0.35 -8.61 5.50
CA PHE A 27 -1.02 -8.71 4.99
C PHE A 27 -1.56 -10.13 5.09
N TYR A 28 -0.74 -11.14 4.74
CA TYR A 28 -1.11 -12.55 4.92
C TYR A 28 -1.42 -12.89 6.38
N TRP A 29 -0.65 -12.35 7.33
CA TRP A 29 -0.95 -12.52 8.75
C TRP A 29 -2.31 -11.94 9.12
N ALA A 30 -2.59 -10.70 8.68
CA ALA A 30 -3.85 -10.02 8.96
C ALA A 30 -5.04 -10.69 8.26
N SER A 31 -4.88 -11.20 7.02
CA SER A 31 -5.95 -11.83 6.26
C SER A 31 -6.55 -13.07 6.93
N LYS A 32 -5.81 -13.75 7.80
CA LYS A 32 -6.31 -14.89 8.59
C LYS A 32 -7.51 -14.55 9.47
N PHE A 33 -7.74 -13.27 9.74
CA PHE A 33 -8.84 -12.77 10.57
C PHE A 33 -10.04 -12.27 9.76
N LEU A 34 -9.98 -12.30 8.42
CA LEU A 34 -11.06 -11.84 7.54
C LEU A 34 -12.18 -12.87 7.32
N GLY A 35 -11.89 -14.17 7.51
CA GLY A 35 -12.71 -15.23 6.99
C GLY A 35 -12.41 -15.53 5.50
N ALA A 36 -12.79 -16.71 5.04
CA ALA A 36 -12.32 -17.25 3.76
C ALA A 36 -12.67 -16.36 2.55
N GLU A 37 -13.88 -15.87 2.48
CA GLU A 37 -14.38 -15.09 1.35
C GLU A 37 -13.69 -13.74 1.23
N LEU A 38 -13.65 -12.94 2.30
CA LEU A 38 -12.98 -11.62 2.29
C LEU A 38 -11.46 -11.75 2.15
N ALA A 39 -10.87 -12.80 2.73
CA ALA A 39 -9.45 -13.09 2.57
C ALA A 39 -9.09 -13.38 1.12
N GLU A 40 -9.96 -14.12 0.40
CA GLU A 40 -9.76 -14.40 -1.02
C GLU A 40 -9.87 -13.15 -1.88
N ARG A 41 -10.90 -12.33 -1.69
CA ARG A 41 -11.06 -11.06 -2.41
C ARG A 41 -9.86 -10.12 -2.18
N ALA A 42 -9.40 -10.01 -0.93
CA ALA A 42 -8.23 -9.21 -0.59
C ALA A 42 -6.96 -9.76 -1.25
N ALA A 43 -6.82 -11.09 -1.36
CA ALA A 43 -5.70 -11.72 -2.05
C ALA A 43 -5.75 -11.49 -3.56
N GLN A 44 -6.94 -11.48 -4.19
CA GLN A 44 -7.10 -11.15 -5.61
C GLN A 44 -6.72 -9.69 -5.90
N LEU A 45 -7.15 -8.73 -5.07
CA LEU A 45 -6.70 -7.34 -5.19
C LEU A 45 -5.18 -7.23 -5.02
N TYR A 46 -4.61 -7.93 -4.03
CA TYR A 46 -3.17 -7.96 -3.82
C TYR A 46 -2.43 -8.54 -5.04
N LEU A 47 -2.96 -9.59 -5.66
CA LEU A 47 -2.38 -10.21 -6.86
C LEU A 47 -2.31 -9.20 -8.01
N PHE A 48 -3.37 -8.43 -8.25
CA PHE A 48 -3.36 -7.36 -9.24
C PHE A 48 -2.30 -6.29 -8.93
N CYS A 49 -2.29 -5.77 -7.69
CA CYS A 49 -1.30 -4.76 -7.29
C CYS A 49 0.13 -5.29 -7.45
N ARG A 50 0.37 -6.55 -7.07
CA ARG A 50 1.68 -7.19 -7.21
C ARG A 50 2.06 -7.43 -8.66
N TYR A 51 1.11 -7.80 -9.52
CA TYR A 51 1.35 -7.98 -10.95
C TYR A 51 1.83 -6.68 -11.62
N VAL A 52 1.17 -5.55 -11.35
CA VAL A 52 1.58 -4.26 -11.93
C VAL A 52 2.90 -3.76 -11.32
N ASP A 53 3.16 -4.04 -10.06
CA ASP A 53 4.42 -3.74 -9.36
C ASP A 53 5.59 -4.56 -9.96
N ASP A 54 5.43 -5.88 -10.11
CA ASP A 54 6.43 -6.75 -10.74
C ASP A 54 6.69 -6.36 -12.20
N LEU A 55 5.67 -5.91 -12.92
CA LEU A 55 5.81 -5.41 -14.28
C LEU A 55 6.59 -4.08 -14.30
N ALA A 56 6.37 -3.20 -13.32
CA ALA A 56 7.09 -1.95 -13.19
C ALA A 56 8.57 -2.14 -12.82
N ASP A 57 8.86 -3.11 -11.94
CA ASP A 57 10.21 -3.40 -11.43
C ASP A 57 11.01 -4.38 -12.29
N GLY A 58 10.35 -5.09 -13.23
CA GLY A 58 10.98 -6.09 -14.08
C GLY A 58 11.95 -5.50 -15.11
N ASP A 59 12.85 -6.35 -15.62
CA ASP A 59 13.86 -5.99 -16.65
C ASP A 59 13.31 -6.11 -18.08
N LEU A 60 11.99 -6.14 -18.27
CA LEU A 60 11.38 -6.24 -19.59
C LEU A 60 11.56 -4.92 -20.37
N PRO A 61 12.02 -4.97 -21.65
CA PRO A 61 12.29 -3.77 -22.42
C PRO A 61 11.03 -2.95 -22.76
N ASP A 62 9.87 -3.59 -22.79
CA ASP A 62 8.56 -3.02 -23.13
C ASP A 62 7.66 -2.77 -21.90
N ARG A 63 8.23 -2.83 -20.67
CA ARG A 63 7.47 -2.68 -19.42
C ARG A 63 6.65 -1.40 -19.35
N GLN A 64 7.21 -0.28 -19.81
CA GLN A 64 6.52 0.99 -19.80
C GLN A 64 5.33 1.02 -20.78
N GLU A 65 5.47 0.39 -21.95
CA GLU A 65 4.37 0.24 -22.91
C GLU A 65 3.29 -0.67 -22.37
N SER A 66 3.67 -1.76 -21.75
CA SER A 66 2.73 -2.71 -21.11
C SER A 66 1.91 -2.03 -20.02
N LEU A 67 2.54 -1.24 -19.14
CA LEU A 67 1.84 -0.46 -18.11
C LEU A 67 0.89 0.58 -18.72
N LYS A 68 1.31 1.30 -19.78
CA LYS A 68 0.46 2.24 -20.50
C LYS A 68 -0.73 1.57 -21.18
N ASP A 69 -0.52 0.39 -21.76
CA ASP A 69 -1.59 -0.40 -22.37
C ASP A 69 -2.63 -0.83 -21.32
N ILE A 70 -2.17 -1.39 -20.17
CA ILE A 70 -3.05 -1.74 -19.06
C ILE A 70 -3.83 -0.52 -18.57
N ARG A 71 -3.14 0.62 -18.36
CA ARG A 71 -3.76 1.88 -17.95
C ARG A 71 -4.85 2.34 -18.92
N HIS A 72 -4.56 2.29 -20.24
CA HIS A 72 -5.52 2.66 -21.28
C HIS A 72 -6.75 1.75 -21.26
N ARG A 73 -6.56 0.46 -21.07
CA ARG A 73 -7.63 -0.54 -20.98
C ARG A 73 -8.51 -0.35 -19.76
N LEU A 74 -7.93 -0.05 -18.58
CA LEU A 74 -8.70 0.25 -17.38
C LEU A 74 -9.51 1.55 -17.50
N GLY A 75 -9.06 2.50 -18.29
CA GLY A 75 -9.76 3.77 -18.56
C GLY A 75 -10.79 3.74 -19.68
N GLY A 76 -10.90 2.63 -20.45
CA GLY A 76 -11.76 2.49 -21.60
C GLY A 76 -12.38 1.11 -21.77
N ASN A 77 -13.16 0.88 -22.84
CA ASN A 77 -13.77 -0.42 -23.11
C ASN A 77 -12.72 -1.49 -23.41
N VAL A 78 -12.72 -2.53 -22.61
CA VAL A 78 -11.70 -3.57 -22.56
C VAL A 78 -11.89 -4.61 -23.66
N ILE A 79 -10.79 -4.93 -24.36
CA ILE A 79 -10.61 -6.18 -25.10
C ILE A 79 -9.45 -6.91 -24.43
N ALA A 80 -9.61 -8.19 -24.10
CA ALA A 80 -8.70 -9.11 -23.41
C ALA A 80 -7.28 -8.59 -23.09
N ALA A 81 -6.95 -8.48 -21.79
CA ALA A 81 -5.70 -7.85 -21.33
C ALA A 81 -4.77 -8.83 -20.59
N GLY A 82 -5.06 -10.12 -20.65
CA GLY A 82 -4.39 -11.14 -19.83
C GLY A 82 -5.17 -11.51 -18.58
N PRO A 83 -4.91 -12.70 -18.02
CA PRO A 83 -5.73 -13.30 -16.96
C PRO A 83 -5.74 -12.48 -15.65
N GLU A 84 -4.66 -11.79 -15.31
CA GLU A 84 -4.55 -10.98 -14.09
C GLU A 84 -5.44 -9.74 -14.17
N ILE A 85 -5.48 -9.10 -15.35
CA ILE A 85 -6.29 -7.90 -15.57
C ILE A 85 -7.77 -8.27 -15.70
N GLU A 86 -8.08 -9.37 -16.39
CA GLU A 86 -9.45 -9.89 -16.48
C GLU A 86 -10.01 -10.23 -15.10
N ALA A 87 -9.24 -10.93 -14.25
CA ALA A 87 -9.63 -11.26 -12.88
C ALA A 87 -9.84 -10.00 -12.03
N PHE A 88 -9.00 -8.97 -12.19
CA PHE A 88 -9.18 -7.70 -11.51
C PHE A 88 -10.45 -6.98 -11.99
N MET A 89 -10.73 -6.96 -13.30
CA MET A 89 -11.93 -6.33 -13.85
C MET A 89 -13.22 -7.02 -13.37
N GLU A 90 -13.21 -8.34 -13.27
CA GLU A 90 -14.31 -9.11 -12.66
C GLU A 90 -14.51 -8.72 -11.19
N LEU A 91 -13.41 -8.66 -10.42
CA LEU A 91 -13.43 -8.21 -9.02
C LEU A 91 -13.95 -6.77 -8.90
N ALA A 92 -13.47 -5.86 -9.74
CA ALA A 92 -13.85 -4.47 -9.74
C ALA A 92 -15.34 -4.27 -10.05
N SER A 93 -15.85 -5.00 -11.04
CA SER A 93 -17.26 -4.99 -11.38
C SER A 93 -18.15 -5.57 -10.26
N ALA A 94 -17.72 -6.69 -9.65
CA ALA A 94 -18.48 -7.36 -8.61
C ALA A 94 -18.60 -6.55 -7.31
N TYR A 95 -17.59 -5.74 -7.00
CA TYR A 95 -17.50 -5.00 -5.72
C TYR A 95 -17.45 -3.49 -5.87
N ASN A 96 -17.80 -2.94 -7.05
CA ASN A 96 -17.79 -1.50 -7.34
C ASN A 96 -16.46 -0.82 -7.00
N ILE A 97 -15.33 -1.46 -7.31
CA ILE A 97 -14.01 -0.85 -7.13
C ILE A 97 -13.87 0.30 -8.13
N PRO A 98 -13.51 1.52 -7.69
CA PRO A 98 -13.35 2.65 -8.59
C PRO A 98 -12.14 2.46 -9.50
N LEU A 99 -12.36 2.34 -10.81
CA LEU A 99 -11.28 2.16 -11.81
C LEU A 99 -10.33 3.37 -11.85
N SER A 100 -10.78 4.56 -11.45
CA SER A 100 -9.92 5.74 -11.29
C SER A 100 -8.79 5.49 -10.30
N ALA A 101 -9.04 4.76 -9.20
CA ALA A 101 -8.01 4.39 -8.25
C ALA A 101 -6.97 3.41 -8.86
N ALA A 102 -7.44 2.43 -9.64
CA ALA A 102 -6.54 1.51 -10.33
C ALA A 102 -5.71 2.22 -11.43
N THR A 103 -6.32 3.17 -12.15
CA THR A 103 -5.63 3.98 -13.16
C THR A 103 -4.54 4.85 -12.51
N GLU A 104 -4.85 5.49 -11.39
CA GLU A 104 -3.89 6.32 -10.66
C GLU A 104 -2.76 5.49 -10.03
N LEU A 105 -3.04 4.26 -9.59
CA LEU A 105 -1.98 3.32 -9.19
C LEU A 105 -0.98 3.08 -10.33
N LEU A 106 -1.48 2.85 -11.55
CA LEU A 106 -0.62 2.69 -12.72
C LEU A 106 0.16 3.97 -13.07
N ASP A 107 -0.43 5.16 -12.86
CA ASP A 107 0.28 6.43 -13.03
C ASP A 107 1.46 6.55 -12.05
N GLY A 108 1.26 6.14 -10.79
CA GLY A 108 2.34 6.04 -9.81
C GLY A 108 3.43 5.06 -10.23
N MET A 109 3.08 3.88 -10.72
CA MET A 109 4.04 2.88 -11.21
C MET A 109 4.79 3.37 -12.46
N LEU A 110 4.14 4.12 -13.34
CA LEU A 110 4.77 4.73 -14.50
C LEU A 110 5.76 5.83 -14.12
N SER A 111 5.51 6.58 -13.06
CA SER A 111 6.45 7.60 -12.56
C SER A 111 7.77 6.99 -12.07
N ASP A 112 7.75 5.75 -11.57
CA ASP A 112 8.94 5.00 -11.13
C ASP A 112 9.81 4.44 -12.25
N GLN A 113 9.38 4.57 -13.52
CA GLN A 113 10.19 4.12 -14.68
C GLN A 113 11.36 5.06 -15.02
N THR A 114 11.36 6.27 -14.46
CA THR A 114 12.47 7.24 -14.56
C THR A 114 13.19 7.32 -13.21
N PRO A 115 14.46 7.75 -13.16
CA PRO A 115 15.14 7.96 -11.88
C PRO A 115 14.31 8.84 -10.96
N THR A 116 13.84 8.29 -9.86
CA THR A 116 12.91 8.97 -8.96
C THR A 116 13.68 9.88 -8.01
N ALA A 117 13.41 11.17 -8.07
CA ALA A 117 13.95 12.18 -7.18
C ALA A 117 12.81 13.10 -6.71
N VAL A 118 12.20 12.74 -5.60
CA VAL A 118 11.12 13.52 -4.97
C VAL A 118 11.67 14.86 -4.51
N ALA A 119 11.02 15.97 -4.90
CA ALA A 119 11.47 17.32 -4.56
C ALA A 119 11.11 17.71 -3.13
N ASP A 120 9.87 17.49 -2.73
CA ASP A 120 9.33 17.95 -1.46
C ASP A 120 8.28 17.00 -0.86
N GLU A 121 7.71 17.39 0.28
CA GLU A 121 6.69 16.62 0.99
C GLU A 121 5.38 16.47 0.21
N ALA A 122 5.00 17.47 -0.58
CA ALA A 122 3.77 17.43 -1.36
C ALA A 122 3.85 16.38 -2.48
N GLU A 123 4.98 16.34 -3.18
CA GLU A 123 5.25 15.33 -4.20
C GLU A 123 5.34 13.93 -3.58
N LEU A 124 6.01 13.78 -2.43
CA LEU A 124 6.06 12.54 -1.67
C LEU A 124 4.67 12.02 -1.33
N LEU A 125 3.79 12.87 -0.81
CA LEU A 125 2.44 12.49 -0.42
C LEU A 125 1.58 12.13 -1.64
N SER A 126 1.73 12.85 -2.75
CA SER A 126 1.06 12.52 -4.01
C SER A 126 1.49 11.15 -4.53
N TYR A 127 2.79 10.86 -4.48
CA TYR A 127 3.31 9.53 -4.81
C TYR A 127 2.75 8.44 -3.88
N CYS A 128 2.82 8.65 -2.57
CA CYS A 128 2.28 7.68 -1.59
C CYS A 128 0.77 7.44 -1.78
N HIS A 129 0.03 8.49 -2.16
CA HIS A 129 -1.38 8.35 -2.51
C HIS A 129 -1.55 7.47 -3.74
N ALA A 130 -0.83 7.76 -4.84
CA ALA A 130 -0.96 7.03 -6.10
C ALA A 130 -0.66 5.53 -5.92
N VAL A 131 0.45 5.16 -5.23
CA VAL A 131 0.89 3.75 -5.13
C VAL A 131 0.30 2.98 -3.94
N ALA A 132 -0.33 3.66 -2.96
CA ALA A 132 -0.84 2.98 -1.77
C ALA A 132 -2.16 3.55 -1.24
N GLY A 133 -2.41 4.86 -1.29
CA GLY A 133 -3.69 5.46 -0.93
C GLY A 133 -4.82 4.90 -1.78
N THR A 134 -4.60 4.79 -3.10
CA THR A 134 -5.52 4.16 -4.06
C THR A 134 -5.80 2.69 -3.74
N VAL A 135 -4.78 1.94 -3.28
CA VAL A 135 -4.96 0.55 -2.83
C VAL A 135 -5.84 0.49 -1.57
N GLY A 136 -5.68 1.43 -0.63
CA GLY A 136 -6.57 1.57 0.53
C GLY A 136 -8.02 1.79 0.11
N LEU A 137 -8.25 2.68 -0.85
CA LEU A 137 -9.57 2.98 -1.41
C LEU A 137 -10.22 1.75 -2.07
N MET A 138 -9.46 1.03 -2.90
CA MET A 138 -9.93 -0.22 -3.52
C MET A 138 -10.23 -1.30 -2.47
N MET A 139 -9.39 -1.41 -1.43
CA MET A 139 -9.57 -2.37 -0.35
C MET A 139 -10.86 -2.13 0.44
N CYS A 140 -11.32 -0.90 0.63
CA CYS A 140 -12.62 -0.62 1.24
C CYS A 140 -13.75 -1.36 0.55
N ARG A 141 -13.80 -1.34 -0.77
CA ARG A 141 -14.85 -2.01 -1.55
C ARG A 141 -14.76 -3.53 -1.41
N VAL A 142 -13.56 -4.09 -1.51
CA VAL A 142 -13.29 -5.52 -1.32
C VAL A 142 -13.75 -6.00 0.06
N LEU A 143 -13.63 -5.16 1.08
CA LEU A 143 -14.02 -5.46 2.46
C LEU A 143 -15.49 -5.15 2.77
N ASN A 144 -16.34 -4.91 1.75
CA ASN A 144 -17.75 -4.56 1.88
C ASN A 144 -17.97 -3.28 2.72
N CYS A 145 -17.11 -2.28 2.55
CA CYS A 145 -17.27 -0.98 3.19
C CYS A 145 -17.72 0.05 2.16
N ASP A 146 -19.00 0.38 2.19
CA ASP A 146 -19.64 1.38 1.32
C ASP A 146 -19.89 2.72 2.05
N GLU A 147 -19.36 2.89 3.26
CA GLU A 147 -19.42 4.14 4.02
C GLU A 147 -18.47 5.17 3.40
N PRO A 148 -18.97 6.26 2.78
CA PRO A 148 -18.11 7.20 2.04
C PRO A 148 -17.05 7.87 2.92
N ARG A 149 -17.32 8.06 4.22
CA ARG A 149 -16.35 8.61 5.15
C ARG A 149 -15.13 7.70 5.38
N ALA A 150 -15.26 6.38 5.12
CA ALA A 150 -14.18 5.44 5.28
C ALA A 150 -13.06 5.65 4.26
N ASP A 151 -13.39 6.19 3.08
CA ASP A 151 -12.46 6.36 1.98
C ASP A 151 -11.24 7.21 2.37
N SER A 152 -11.45 8.37 3.00
CA SER A 152 -10.37 9.24 3.45
C SER A 152 -9.45 8.55 4.47
N PHE A 153 -9.99 7.80 5.40
CA PHE A 153 -9.20 7.06 6.39
C PHE A 153 -8.46 5.85 5.79
N ALA A 154 -9.01 5.24 4.75
CA ALA A 154 -8.36 4.15 4.03
C ALA A 154 -7.19 4.66 3.18
N ILE A 155 -7.34 5.83 2.55
CA ILE A 155 -6.25 6.55 1.89
C ILE A 155 -5.13 6.84 2.89
N ASP A 156 -5.48 7.37 4.08
CA ASP A 156 -4.51 7.64 5.14
C ASP A 156 -3.72 6.38 5.55
N LEU A 157 -4.41 5.24 5.67
CA LEU A 157 -3.74 3.98 6.00
C LEU A 157 -2.75 3.57 4.91
N GLY A 158 -3.13 3.69 3.65
CA GLY A 158 -2.25 3.43 2.49
C GLY A 158 -1.01 4.32 2.54
N ILE A 159 -1.19 5.63 2.67
CA ILE A 159 -0.10 6.62 2.76
C ILE A 159 0.82 6.30 3.96
N ALA A 160 0.26 6.04 5.15
CA ALA A 160 1.05 5.70 6.34
C ALA A 160 1.92 4.45 6.12
N MET A 161 1.35 3.42 5.49
CA MET A 161 2.07 2.19 5.15
C MET A 161 3.18 2.45 4.13
N GLN A 162 2.95 3.28 3.13
CA GLN A 162 3.95 3.59 2.11
C GLN A 162 5.09 4.45 2.68
N LEU A 163 4.80 5.45 3.48
CA LEU A 163 5.83 6.21 4.21
C LEU A 163 6.70 5.30 5.10
N THR A 164 6.09 4.28 5.71
CA THR A 164 6.80 3.25 6.48
C THR A 164 7.66 2.35 5.59
N ASN A 165 7.16 1.96 4.41
CA ASN A 165 7.93 1.18 3.43
C ASN A 165 9.16 1.97 2.98
N ILE A 166 8.98 3.22 2.55
CA ILE A 166 10.09 4.12 2.15
C ILE A 166 11.12 4.25 3.29
N SER A 167 10.66 4.42 4.54
CA SER A 167 11.54 4.51 5.69
C SER A 167 12.36 3.24 5.94
N ARG A 168 11.78 2.07 5.66
CA ARG A 168 12.41 0.77 5.86
C ARG A 168 13.38 0.41 4.74
N ASP A 169 13.04 0.79 3.51
CA ASP A 169 13.65 0.27 2.29
C ASP A 169 14.60 1.28 1.62
N VAL A 170 14.99 2.37 2.33
CA VAL A 170 15.86 3.45 1.82
C VAL A 170 17.13 2.93 1.14
N LEU A 171 17.79 1.89 1.70
CA LEU A 171 19.01 1.32 1.13
C LEU A 171 18.72 0.51 -0.15
N GLU A 172 17.64 -0.26 -0.14
CA GLU A 172 17.21 -1.08 -1.26
C GLU A 172 16.77 -0.20 -2.43
N ASP A 173 15.98 0.84 -2.16
CA ASP A 173 15.53 1.81 -3.16
C ASP A 173 16.70 2.53 -3.82
N ALA A 174 17.68 2.96 -3.02
CA ALA A 174 18.89 3.64 -3.51
C ALA A 174 19.73 2.74 -4.43
N LYS A 175 19.80 1.42 -4.16
CA LYS A 175 20.48 0.46 -5.06
C LYS A 175 19.77 0.30 -6.40
N MET A 176 18.48 0.62 -6.48
CA MET A 176 17.71 0.69 -7.72
C MET A 176 17.72 2.10 -8.35
N ASN A 177 18.61 2.98 -7.89
CA ASN A 177 18.71 4.38 -8.31
C ASN A 177 17.43 5.18 -8.06
N ARG A 178 16.71 4.86 -6.97
CA ARG A 178 15.48 5.55 -6.53
C ARG A 178 15.73 6.25 -5.20
N ARG A 179 15.28 7.51 -5.09
CA ARG A 179 15.31 8.26 -3.84
C ARG A 179 13.95 8.89 -3.58
N TYR A 180 13.18 8.29 -2.68
CA TYR A 180 11.89 8.82 -2.24
C TYR A 180 12.02 9.82 -1.07
N LEU A 181 13.21 9.96 -0.47
CA LEU A 181 13.49 11.01 0.51
C LEU A 181 13.49 12.37 -0.19
N PRO A 182 12.63 13.34 0.22
CA PRO A 182 12.54 14.65 -0.42
C PRO A 182 13.89 15.37 -0.50
N ALA A 183 14.19 16.00 -1.63
CA ALA A 183 15.38 16.82 -1.81
C ALA A 183 15.43 17.99 -0.85
N SER A 184 14.27 18.50 -0.44
CA SER A 184 14.15 19.53 0.62
C SER A 184 14.57 19.03 2.02
N TRP A 185 14.74 17.71 2.24
CA TRP A 185 15.12 17.13 3.53
C TRP A 185 16.55 16.59 3.55
N THR A 186 17.09 16.16 2.41
CA THR A 186 18.44 15.59 2.29
C THR A 186 19.02 15.81 0.92
N ASN A 187 20.33 16.12 0.87
CA ASN A 187 21.08 16.24 -0.38
C ASN A 187 21.78 14.92 -0.77
N ALA A 188 21.63 13.86 0.03
CA ALA A 188 22.26 12.58 -0.25
C ALA A 188 21.78 12.01 -1.60
N THR A 189 22.72 11.62 -2.46
CA THR A 189 22.38 11.01 -3.74
C THR A 189 22.06 9.52 -3.56
N PRO A 190 21.35 8.89 -4.51
CA PRO A 190 21.12 7.43 -4.46
C PRO A 190 22.43 6.65 -4.33
N GLU A 191 23.50 7.05 -5.01
CA GLU A 191 24.80 6.39 -4.96
C GLU A 191 25.45 6.48 -3.56
N GLN A 192 25.38 7.64 -2.91
CA GLN A 192 25.87 7.82 -1.54
C GLN A 192 25.09 6.98 -0.54
N ILE A 193 23.75 6.94 -0.70
CA ILE A 193 22.89 6.10 0.14
C ILE A 193 23.18 4.62 -0.10
N ALA A 194 23.27 4.18 -1.36
CA ALA A 194 23.58 2.79 -1.70
C ALA A 194 24.96 2.32 -1.18
N ALA A 195 25.95 3.25 -1.15
CA ALA A 195 27.26 3.02 -0.56
C ALA A 195 27.26 3.11 0.98
N ALA A 196 26.14 3.51 1.59
CA ALA A 196 26.05 3.82 3.03
C ALA A 196 27.14 4.80 3.50
N ASP A 197 27.41 5.83 2.68
CA ASP A 197 28.46 6.82 2.92
C ASP A 197 28.27 7.47 4.30
N VAL A 198 29.35 7.51 5.07
CA VAL A 198 29.35 8.03 6.45
C VAL A 198 28.90 9.48 6.51
N ASP A 199 29.26 10.28 5.51
CA ASP A 199 28.92 11.71 5.44
C ASP A 199 27.42 11.95 5.27
N CYS A 200 26.67 11.00 4.69
CA CYS A 200 25.23 11.14 4.52
C CYS A 200 24.40 10.42 5.61
N GLN A 201 24.99 9.54 6.42
CA GLN A 201 24.24 8.69 7.36
C GLN A 201 23.32 9.50 8.30
N GLN A 202 23.83 10.59 8.86
CA GLN A 202 23.06 11.39 9.82
C GLN A 202 21.90 12.14 9.16
N GLN A 203 22.12 12.77 8.01
CA GLN A 203 21.06 13.51 7.32
C GLN A 203 19.96 12.57 6.79
N VAL A 204 20.34 11.39 6.30
CA VAL A 204 19.37 10.36 5.88
C VAL A 204 18.59 9.83 7.09
N ALA A 205 19.23 9.57 8.22
CA ALA A 205 18.55 9.17 9.46
C ALA A 205 17.56 10.24 9.95
N GLN A 206 17.87 11.53 9.81
CA GLN A 206 16.95 12.64 10.14
C GLN A 206 15.76 12.66 9.17
N ALA A 207 15.98 12.47 7.88
CA ALA A 207 14.91 12.38 6.89
C ALA A 207 13.98 11.18 7.16
N ILE A 208 14.52 10.01 7.52
CA ILE A 208 13.75 8.83 7.94
C ILE A 208 12.92 9.14 9.21
N SER A 209 13.52 9.82 10.19
CA SER A 209 12.76 10.22 11.39
C SER A 209 11.56 11.08 11.03
N ARG A 210 11.74 12.04 10.11
CA ARG A 210 10.68 12.92 9.63
C ARG A 210 9.59 12.15 8.87
N LEU A 211 9.98 11.17 8.02
CA LEU A 211 9.01 10.26 7.38
C LEU A 211 8.15 9.51 8.42
N LEU A 212 8.79 8.96 9.44
CA LEU A 212 8.11 8.20 10.49
C LEU A 212 7.19 9.09 11.35
N ASP A 213 7.56 10.34 11.59
CA ASP A 213 6.71 11.28 12.31
C ASP A 213 5.51 11.71 11.45
N LEU A 214 5.70 11.85 10.15
CA LEU A 214 4.62 12.08 9.20
C LEU A 214 3.69 10.86 9.11
N SER A 215 4.24 9.64 9.00
CA SER A 215 3.44 8.41 8.96
C SER A 215 2.57 8.22 10.21
N GLU A 216 3.03 8.66 11.39
CA GLU A 216 2.28 8.58 12.63
C GLU A 216 1.00 9.43 12.60
N GLN A 217 1.00 10.59 11.92
CA GLN A 217 -0.19 11.43 11.75
C GLN A 217 -1.24 10.68 10.92
N TYR A 218 -0.83 10.05 9.82
CA TYR A 218 -1.70 9.27 8.96
C TYR A 218 -2.19 7.97 9.66
N TYR A 219 -1.33 7.27 10.42
CA TYR A 219 -1.77 6.13 11.25
C TYR A 219 -2.78 6.53 12.32
N ALA A 220 -2.59 7.67 12.96
CA ALA A 220 -3.52 8.17 13.98
C ALA A 220 -4.91 8.45 13.37
N SER A 221 -4.96 9.06 12.19
CA SER A 221 -6.20 9.26 11.45
C SER A 221 -6.82 7.92 11.02
N ALA A 222 -6.07 7.06 10.33
CA ALA A 222 -6.54 5.76 9.87
C ALA A 222 -7.12 4.90 10.99
N GLN A 223 -6.52 4.92 12.18
CA GLN A 223 -7.00 4.18 13.36
C GLN A 223 -8.43 4.59 13.77
N LEU A 224 -8.80 5.84 13.59
CA LEU A 224 -10.17 6.30 13.85
C LEU A 224 -11.14 5.67 12.83
N GLY A 225 -10.75 5.65 11.56
CA GLY A 225 -11.58 5.14 10.46
C GLY A 225 -11.82 3.63 10.48
N ILE A 226 -11.00 2.82 11.15
CA ILE A 226 -11.20 1.37 11.30
C ILE A 226 -12.63 1.05 11.77
N ARG A 227 -13.23 1.91 12.58
CA ARG A 227 -14.56 1.71 13.14
C ARG A 227 -15.70 1.86 12.14
N LEU A 228 -15.44 2.45 10.99
CA LEU A 228 -16.39 2.55 9.87
C LEU A 228 -16.47 1.23 9.08
N LEU A 229 -15.46 0.37 9.19
CA LEU A 229 -15.45 -0.93 8.52
C LEU A 229 -16.52 -1.88 9.10
N PRO A 230 -17.01 -2.84 8.32
CA PRO A 230 -17.78 -3.98 8.83
C PRO A 230 -17.00 -4.73 9.92
N PHE A 231 -17.70 -5.26 10.92
CA PHE A 231 -17.08 -5.84 12.13
C PHE A 231 -15.99 -6.88 11.83
N ARG A 232 -16.22 -7.76 10.84
CA ARG A 232 -15.25 -8.80 10.47
C ARG A 232 -13.95 -8.23 9.89
N SER A 233 -14.04 -7.11 9.16
CA SER A 233 -12.88 -6.45 8.56
C SER A 233 -12.09 -5.63 9.59
N ARG A 234 -12.74 -5.11 10.64
CA ARG A 234 -12.11 -4.24 11.66
C ARG A 234 -10.87 -4.86 12.28
N LEU A 235 -11.00 -6.11 12.78
CA LEU A 235 -9.89 -6.76 13.45
C LEU A 235 -8.70 -6.97 12.52
N SER A 236 -8.96 -7.44 11.31
CA SER A 236 -7.91 -7.66 10.31
C SER A 236 -7.17 -6.37 9.97
N ILE A 237 -7.89 -5.29 9.69
CA ILE A 237 -7.28 -3.99 9.34
C ILE A 237 -6.58 -3.38 10.55
N ALA A 238 -7.12 -3.49 11.77
CA ALA A 238 -6.45 -3.08 13.00
C ALA A 238 -5.12 -3.81 13.21
N ILE A 239 -5.08 -5.12 12.93
CA ILE A 239 -3.85 -5.93 12.99
C ILE A 239 -2.87 -5.47 11.92
N ALA A 240 -3.30 -5.29 10.67
CA ALA A 240 -2.45 -4.82 9.58
C ALA A 240 -1.83 -3.46 9.92
N LEU A 241 -2.63 -2.49 10.37
CA LEU A 241 -2.18 -1.18 10.81
C LEU A 241 -1.09 -1.30 11.89
N ARG A 242 -1.36 -2.05 12.97
CA ARG A 242 -0.41 -2.17 14.09
C ARG A 242 0.88 -2.87 13.71
N VAL A 243 0.81 -3.91 12.86
CA VAL A 243 1.99 -4.65 12.40
C VAL A 243 2.86 -3.75 11.51
N TYR A 244 2.26 -2.96 10.62
CA TYR A 244 3.02 -2.02 9.80
C TYR A 244 3.62 -0.87 10.63
N ARG A 245 2.83 -0.25 11.48
CA ARG A 245 3.29 0.81 12.40
C ARG A 245 4.44 0.34 13.29
N GLN A 246 4.47 -0.95 13.68
CA GLN A 246 5.55 -1.55 14.45
C GLN A 246 6.91 -1.50 13.72
N ILE A 247 6.93 -1.56 12.38
CA ILE A 247 8.17 -1.42 11.60
C ILE A 247 8.84 -0.07 11.93
N GLY A 248 8.08 1.02 11.91
CA GLY A 248 8.57 2.35 12.26
C GLY A 248 9.10 2.42 13.70
N TRP A 249 8.40 1.79 14.65
CA TRP A 249 8.86 1.72 16.04
C TRP A 249 10.18 0.93 16.19
N VAL A 250 10.37 -0.13 15.41
CA VAL A 250 11.64 -0.89 15.42
C VAL A 250 12.76 -0.04 14.84
N LEU A 251 12.51 0.71 13.74
CA LEU A 251 13.48 1.66 13.17
C LEU A 251 13.88 2.73 14.19
N LYS A 252 12.91 3.34 14.87
CA LYS A 252 13.16 4.34 15.94
C LYS A 252 14.00 3.74 17.08
N ARG A 253 13.69 2.53 17.55
CA ARG A 253 14.49 1.82 18.58
C ARG A 253 15.91 1.53 18.11
N ARG A 254 16.13 1.27 16.82
CA ARG A 254 17.46 1.10 16.19
C ARG A 254 18.12 2.43 15.86
N LYS A 255 17.60 3.58 16.35
CA LYS A 255 18.12 4.93 16.10
C LYS A 255 18.27 5.24 14.60
N MET A 256 17.32 4.77 13.79
CA MET A 256 17.28 4.92 12.34
C MET A 256 18.57 4.46 11.65
N VAL A 257 19.17 3.37 12.12
CA VAL A 257 20.33 2.74 11.47
C VAL A 257 19.84 2.00 10.23
N TRP A 258 19.70 2.74 9.12
CA TRP A 258 19.09 2.30 7.86
C TRP A 258 20.05 1.49 6.97
N TRP A 259 21.35 1.58 7.18
CA TRP A 259 22.39 0.91 6.39
C TRP A 259 22.71 -0.52 6.83
N ARG A 260 21.95 -1.08 7.77
CA ARG A 260 22.05 -2.46 8.23
C ARG A 260 20.90 -3.29 7.67
N GLU A 261 20.73 -4.49 8.20
CA GLU A 261 19.67 -5.41 7.81
C GLU A 261 18.27 -4.79 7.87
N ARG A 262 17.47 -5.11 6.87
CA ARG A 262 16.06 -4.71 6.75
C ARG A 262 15.27 -5.05 8.00
N VAL A 263 14.50 -4.13 8.50
CA VAL A 263 13.67 -4.30 9.69
C VAL A 263 12.50 -5.24 9.41
N MET A 264 12.32 -6.22 10.30
CA MET A 264 11.23 -7.20 10.25
C MET A 264 10.51 -7.27 11.59
N VAL A 265 9.18 -7.38 11.55
CA VAL A 265 8.36 -7.66 12.75
C VAL A 265 8.33 -9.16 12.97
N THR A 266 8.72 -9.60 14.17
CA THR A 266 8.78 -11.02 14.54
C THR A 266 7.39 -11.64 14.70
N SER A 267 7.29 -12.97 14.63
CA SER A 267 6.01 -13.67 14.81
C SER A 267 5.42 -13.45 16.20
N SER A 268 6.25 -13.38 17.24
CA SER A 268 5.80 -13.08 18.62
C SER A 268 5.24 -11.67 18.76
N GLU A 269 5.88 -10.67 18.13
CA GLU A 269 5.35 -9.30 18.05
C GLU A 269 4.00 -9.27 17.33
N LYS A 270 3.87 -9.99 16.21
CA LYS A 270 2.59 -10.06 15.46
C LYS A 270 1.47 -10.64 16.32
N VAL A 271 1.73 -11.72 17.08
CA VAL A 271 0.73 -12.30 18.01
C VAL A 271 0.32 -11.27 19.07
N TRP A 272 1.30 -10.63 19.72
CA TRP A 272 1.02 -9.62 20.74
C TRP A 272 0.23 -8.42 20.20
N LEU A 273 0.62 -7.92 19.01
CA LEU A 273 -0.08 -6.84 18.32
C LEU A 273 -1.51 -7.24 17.94
N SER A 274 -1.73 -8.50 17.53
CA SER A 274 -3.07 -9.01 17.23
C SER A 274 -3.98 -8.98 18.45
N LEU A 275 -3.47 -9.40 19.62
CA LEU A 275 -4.22 -9.32 20.89
C LEU A 275 -4.53 -7.87 21.25
N ARG A 276 -3.55 -6.98 21.11
CA ARG A 276 -3.74 -5.55 21.40
C ARG A 276 -4.74 -4.88 20.45
N SER A 277 -4.89 -5.39 19.22
CA SER A 277 -5.85 -4.86 18.24
C SER A 277 -7.31 -5.09 18.64
N MET A 278 -7.58 -5.99 19.57
CA MET A 278 -8.95 -6.19 20.10
C MET A 278 -9.53 -4.92 20.74
N GLY A 279 -8.68 -4.05 21.30
CA GLY A 279 -9.11 -2.76 21.82
C GLY A 279 -9.64 -1.78 20.76
N ASP A 280 -9.23 -1.94 19.50
CA ASP A 280 -9.71 -1.11 18.39
C ASP A 280 -11.12 -1.50 17.92
N LEU A 281 -11.65 -2.63 18.40
CA LEU A 281 -13.02 -3.08 18.10
C LEU A 281 -14.08 -2.32 18.92
N TRP A 282 -13.68 -1.65 20.00
CA TRP A 282 -14.61 -0.95 20.87
C TRP A 282 -15.29 0.20 20.12
N PRO A 283 -16.64 0.30 20.19
CA PRO A 283 -17.35 1.34 19.49
C PRO A 283 -17.03 2.71 20.09
N ILE A 284 -16.62 3.63 19.22
CA ILE A 284 -16.49 5.05 19.52
C ILE A 284 -17.12 5.84 18.38
N THR A 285 -17.54 7.07 18.66
CA THR A 285 -17.94 8.00 17.61
C THR A 285 -16.73 8.38 16.78
N VAL A 286 -16.80 8.14 15.47
CA VAL A 286 -15.72 8.52 14.54
C VAL A 286 -15.86 10.01 14.22
N PRO A 287 -14.85 10.84 14.54
CA PRO A 287 -14.88 12.26 14.20
C PRO A 287 -14.81 12.46 12.68
N PRO A 288 -15.12 13.66 12.16
CA PRO A 288 -14.83 14.02 10.78
C PRO A 288 -13.34 13.84 10.47
N HIS A 289 -13.03 13.49 9.23
CA HIS A 289 -11.65 13.40 8.77
C HIS A 289 -10.95 14.78 8.81
N GLN A 290 -9.65 14.78 9.11
CA GLN A 290 -8.84 16.00 9.15
C GLN A 290 -8.43 16.41 7.73
N ALA A 291 -9.15 17.34 7.11
CA ALA A 291 -8.93 17.76 5.73
C ALA A 291 -7.50 18.28 5.45
N GLN A 292 -6.76 18.72 6.48
CA GLN A 292 -5.36 19.14 6.35
C GLN A 292 -4.44 18.01 5.85
N LEU A 293 -4.72 16.76 6.22
CA LEU A 293 -3.93 15.60 5.76
C LEU A 293 -4.00 15.43 4.23
N HIS A 294 -5.10 15.85 3.62
CA HIS A 294 -5.33 15.75 2.18
C HIS A 294 -5.13 17.09 1.43
N GLN A 295 -4.50 18.10 2.05
CA GLN A 295 -4.35 19.42 1.41
C GLN A 295 -3.56 19.36 0.10
N HIS A 296 -2.57 18.48 -0.01
CA HIS A 296 -1.72 18.28 -1.19
C HIS A 296 -2.26 17.22 -2.15
N LEU A 297 -3.40 16.59 -1.84
CA LEU A 297 -3.98 15.48 -2.59
C LEU A 297 -5.24 15.88 -3.36
N GLN A 298 -5.58 17.17 -3.42
CA GLN A 298 -6.81 17.64 -4.04
C GLN A 298 -6.87 17.28 -5.53
N GLY A 299 -7.99 16.70 -5.96
CA GLY A 299 -8.21 16.24 -7.34
C GLY A 299 -7.75 14.80 -7.61
N LEU A 300 -7.10 14.14 -6.66
CA LEU A 300 -6.72 12.74 -6.76
C LEU A 300 -7.89 11.80 -6.41
N ALA A 301 -7.80 10.54 -6.84
CA ALA A 301 -8.87 9.57 -6.69
C ALA A 301 -9.31 9.39 -5.22
N GLY A 302 -10.61 9.46 -4.97
CA GLY A 302 -11.20 9.29 -3.64
C GLY A 302 -10.98 10.44 -2.64
N VAL A 303 -10.26 11.48 -3.04
CA VAL A 303 -10.06 12.68 -2.20
C VAL A 303 -11.26 13.60 -2.36
N GLN A 304 -11.96 13.86 -1.24
CA GLN A 304 -13.13 14.74 -1.25
C GLN A 304 -12.68 16.20 -1.45
N PRO A 305 -13.37 16.98 -2.31
CA PRO A 305 -13.15 18.41 -2.42
C PRO A 305 -13.43 19.09 -1.08
N ARG A 306 -12.72 20.19 -0.81
CA ARG A 306 -12.94 21.01 0.39
C ARG A 306 -14.29 21.71 0.38
#